data_e68795bf2d666b2b71f6fb1af64637cf
#
_entry.id   e68795bf2d666b2b71f6fb1af64637cf
#
_cell.length_a   1.000
_cell.length_b   1.000
_cell.length_c   1.000
_cell.angle_alpha   90.00
_cell.angle_beta   90.00
_cell.angle_gamma   90.00
#
_symmetry.space_group_name_H-M   'P 1'
#
loop_
_entity.id
_entity.type
_entity.pdbx_description
1 polymer ?
#
loop_
_entity_poly.entity_id
_entity_poly.type
_entity_poly.pdbx_seq_one_letter_code
_entity_poly.pdbx_strand_id
1 'polypeptide(L)'
;MKSNFLVFFLVAIVFFWIKTYIGYKNEFNLGIENGMQEFLLFLNPLSSAVIVFSLAFLANGKKAYKWIIRFNFILSSWLFANIVYYRSFTDFITLPTLTQVQNAGDLGSSILALFHLSDILYFLDTILLVVLYKSKAFNLQMIKLKRRTMAISFLTGLGILAVNIALAEIDRPQLLTRTFDRNYIVKYLGIYNFAWYDTAQNTRTFAQRATANSTDLSEVVNYTKATHAEPDEKYFGAAKGKNVIYIHLESIQQFLIDYELNGEEVTPFLNSLSSGKDFMYFNNFFHQVGQGKTSDAEFMLENSLFGLPQGAAFTTQSQNTYQAAPAIFGQKGYESAVFHGNNKSFWNRDKMYKSLGYNNFFDASQYEMNKDDMASYGLMDKPFFEQSIPKLETLKQPFYAKFISVSHHFPFTIDQELTTIDKFTTGDKAVDNYFQTARYADEALEEFFTYLKESGLYDNSVIVMYGDHYGISENHKSAMSEVMGTEVGEFENAQLQRVPLFIRVPGVEGGVKSQYGGQIDVMPTLMHLQGIDTKDYIQFGTDLLSKNHQQIVPFRNGDFVTPTVSSIKGKYYDTKTGDIIEENEEIANAKKNVEMRLNLSDKVVNGDLLRFYTPKGFKPIDPTDYDYNLNAE
;
A
#
# COMPACT_ATOMS: atom_id res chain seq x y z
N MET A 1 -37.15 21.74 34.82
CA MET A 1 -35.98 20.88 34.89
C MET A 1 -35.84 19.96 33.67
N LYS A 2 -35.90 20.52 32.45
CA LYS A 2 -35.66 19.80 31.20
C LYS A 2 -34.16 19.76 30.81
N SER A 3 -33.29 20.33 31.65
CA SER A 3 -31.93 20.67 31.23
C SER A 3 -30.85 19.58 31.42
N ASN A 4 -31.08 18.59 32.28
CA ASN A 4 -29.99 17.69 32.65
C ASN A 4 -29.52 16.74 31.50
N PHE A 5 -30.44 16.19 30.71
CA PHE A 5 -30.06 15.36 29.57
C PHE A 5 -29.43 16.20 28.43
N LEU A 6 -30.01 17.36 28.15
CA LEU A 6 -29.45 18.26 27.12
C LEU A 6 -28.04 18.74 27.51
N VAL A 7 -27.83 19.07 28.79
CA VAL A 7 -26.50 19.42 29.29
C VAL A 7 -25.52 18.27 29.13
N PHE A 8 -25.92 17.03 29.50
CA PHE A 8 -25.09 15.86 29.31
C PHE A 8 -24.76 15.61 27.85
N PHE A 9 -25.75 15.76 26.95
CA PHE A 9 -25.58 15.67 25.51
C PHE A 9 -24.56 16.69 24.99
N LEU A 10 -24.67 17.97 25.40
CA LEU A 10 -23.75 19.02 25.00
C LEU A 10 -22.33 18.80 25.56
N VAL A 11 -22.22 18.36 26.82
CA VAL A 11 -20.93 18.00 27.42
C VAL A 11 -20.24 16.87 26.66
N ALA A 12 -21.01 15.84 26.28
CA ALA A 12 -20.48 14.74 25.48
C ALA A 12 -19.97 15.20 24.12
N ILE A 13 -20.71 16.08 23.43
CA ILE A 13 -20.30 16.66 22.16
C ILE A 13 -18.99 17.45 22.34
N VAL A 14 -18.88 18.31 23.33
CA VAL A 14 -17.70 19.15 23.56
C VAL A 14 -16.48 18.28 23.87
N PHE A 15 -16.62 17.30 24.76
CA PHE A 15 -15.51 16.40 25.11
C PHE A 15 -15.02 15.61 23.90
N PHE A 16 -15.95 15.01 23.16
CA PHE A 16 -15.63 14.27 21.94
C PHE A 16 -14.96 15.15 20.90
N TRP A 17 -15.51 16.35 20.65
CA TRP A 17 -15.02 17.29 19.67
C TRP A 17 -13.58 17.73 19.95
N ILE A 18 -13.31 18.22 21.19
CA ILE A 18 -11.96 18.68 21.59
C ILE A 18 -10.96 17.53 21.48
N LYS A 19 -11.28 16.36 22.03
CA LYS A 19 -10.41 15.18 21.95
C LYS A 19 -10.08 14.80 20.51
N THR A 20 -11.10 14.74 19.64
CA THR A 20 -10.92 14.35 18.25
C THR A 20 -10.05 15.34 17.49
N TYR A 21 -10.28 16.63 17.68
CA TYR A 21 -9.44 17.67 17.07
C TYR A 21 -8.00 17.60 17.55
N ILE A 22 -7.75 17.40 18.86
CA ILE A 22 -6.40 17.20 19.40
C ILE A 22 -5.75 15.95 18.79
N GLY A 23 -6.51 14.83 18.70
CA GLY A 23 -6.03 13.62 18.05
C GLY A 23 -5.62 13.84 16.60
N TYR A 24 -6.41 14.60 15.84
CA TYR A 24 -6.06 14.93 14.46
C TYR A 24 -4.75 15.71 14.34
N LYS A 25 -4.54 16.69 15.22
CA LYS A 25 -3.33 17.54 15.20
C LYS A 25 -2.06 16.79 15.62
N ASN A 26 -2.19 15.82 16.52
CA ASN A 26 -1.02 15.15 17.11
C ASN A 26 -0.64 13.86 16.37
N GLU A 27 -1.62 13.19 15.74
CA GLU A 27 -1.41 11.82 15.21
C GLU A 27 -1.38 11.77 13.68
N PHE A 28 -2.01 12.75 13.00
CA PHE A 28 -2.13 12.73 11.56
C PHE A 28 -1.36 13.87 10.91
N ASN A 29 -0.47 13.53 9.99
CA ASN A 29 0.20 14.51 9.15
C ASN A 29 -0.68 14.83 7.92
N LEU A 30 -1.64 15.73 8.10
CA LEU A 30 -2.63 16.05 7.06
C LEU A 30 -2.18 17.16 6.11
N GLY A 31 -0.98 17.73 6.28
CA GLY A 31 -0.45 18.78 5.40
C GLY A 31 -1.39 20.00 5.34
N ILE A 32 -1.70 20.62 6.50
CA ILE A 32 -2.55 21.82 6.55
C ILE A 32 -1.80 23.01 5.92
N GLU A 33 -2.39 23.61 4.90
CA GLU A 33 -1.77 24.67 4.09
C GLU A 33 -2.34 26.07 4.37
N ASN A 34 -3.60 26.14 4.84
CA ASN A 34 -4.29 27.42 5.03
C ASN A 34 -5.29 27.39 6.19
N GLY A 35 -5.79 28.58 6.56
CA GLY A 35 -6.73 28.74 7.68
C GLY A 35 -8.12 28.13 7.42
N MET A 36 -8.54 27.96 6.16
CA MET A 36 -9.80 27.29 5.82
C MET A 36 -9.71 25.79 6.13
N GLN A 37 -8.63 25.15 5.77
CA GLN A 37 -8.39 23.74 6.07
C GLN A 37 -8.33 23.48 7.58
N GLU A 38 -7.63 24.36 8.34
CA GLU A 38 -7.59 24.29 9.80
C GLU A 38 -9.01 24.45 10.40
N PHE A 39 -9.79 25.40 9.91
CA PHE A 39 -11.17 25.62 10.36
C PHE A 39 -12.05 24.40 10.06
N LEU A 40 -11.92 23.80 8.88
CA LEU A 40 -12.67 22.61 8.50
C LEU A 40 -12.28 21.40 9.35
N LEU A 41 -10.99 21.22 9.61
CA LEU A 41 -10.48 20.17 10.49
C LEU A 41 -11.04 20.31 11.91
N PHE A 42 -11.14 21.54 12.41
CA PHE A 42 -11.77 21.85 13.69
C PHE A 42 -13.29 21.60 13.68
N LEU A 43 -13.98 21.92 12.58
CA LEU A 43 -15.44 21.83 12.48
C LEU A 43 -15.95 20.39 12.30
N ASN A 44 -15.23 19.56 11.54
CA ASN A 44 -15.77 18.29 11.06
C ASN A 44 -16.14 17.26 12.16
N PRO A 45 -15.45 17.13 13.33
CA PRO A 45 -15.88 16.18 14.34
C PRO A 45 -17.22 16.54 14.98
N LEU A 46 -17.56 17.84 14.93
CA LEU A 46 -18.81 18.35 15.51
C LEU A 46 -20.04 17.79 14.76
N SER A 47 -20.00 17.74 13.42
CA SER A 47 -21.10 17.19 12.62
C SER A 47 -21.39 15.73 12.99
N SER A 48 -20.36 14.91 13.06
CA SER A 48 -20.47 13.49 13.38
C SER A 48 -20.96 13.24 14.80
N ALA A 49 -20.44 14.01 15.79
CA ALA A 49 -20.90 13.93 17.17
C ALA A 49 -22.40 14.27 17.31
N VAL A 50 -22.84 15.37 16.69
CA VAL A 50 -24.24 15.81 16.77
C VAL A 50 -25.18 14.79 16.09
N ILE A 51 -24.81 14.29 14.91
CA ILE A 51 -25.60 13.26 14.19
C ILE A 51 -25.74 12.00 15.04
N VAL A 52 -24.62 11.40 15.48
CA VAL A 52 -24.63 10.11 16.17
C VAL A 52 -25.26 10.20 17.56
N PHE A 53 -24.90 11.24 18.32
CA PHE A 53 -25.46 11.38 19.68
C PHE A 53 -26.94 11.77 19.67
N SER A 54 -27.44 12.40 18.59
CA SER A 54 -28.87 12.69 18.46
C SER A 54 -29.73 11.42 18.46
N LEU A 55 -29.20 10.27 18.02
CA LEU A 55 -29.90 8.99 18.06
C LEU A 55 -30.24 8.54 19.50
N ALA A 56 -29.51 9.04 20.51
CA ALA A 56 -29.81 8.75 21.90
C ALA A 56 -31.19 9.30 22.36
N PHE A 57 -31.73 10.31 21.64
CA PHE A 57 -33.09 10.83 21.90
C PHE A 57 -34.20 9.81 21.58
N LEU A 58 -33.90 8.72 20.85
CA LEU A 58 -34.85 7.61 20.63
C LEU A 58 -35.08 6.75 21.89
N ALA A 59 -34.12 6.77 22.81
CA ALA A 59 -34.20 6.05 24.07
C ALA A 59 -34.84 6.93 25.17
N ASN A 60 -35.45 6.29 26.16
CA ASN A 60 -36.10 6.98 27.27
C ASN A 60 -35.31 6.86 28.58
N GLY A 61 -35.37 7.90 29.40
CA GLY A 61 -34.85 7.94 30.75
C GLY A 61 -33.32 7.62 30.82
N LYS A 62 -32.92 6.80 31.77
CA LYS A 62 -31.51 6.40 31.99
C LYS A 62 -30.87 5.71 30.78
N LYS A 63 -31.67 5.10 29.89
CA LYS A 63 -31.17 4.44 28.68
C LYS A 63 -30.55 5.46 27.73
N ALA A 64 -31.11 6.66 27.59
CA ALA A 64 -30.58 7.71 26.70
C ALA A 64 -29.13 8.13 27.07
N TYR A 65 -28.84 8.29 28.38
CA TYR A 65 -27.48 8.57 28.85
C TYR A 65 -26.51 7.42 28.52
N LYS A 66 -26.95 6.17 28.73
CA LYS A 66 -26.12 4.99 28.40
C LYS A 66 -25.85 4.90 26.89
N TRP A 67 -26.80 5.32 26.05
CA TRP A 67 -26.60 5.34 24.60
C TRP A 67 -25.55 6.38 24.18
N ILE A 68 -25.57 7.59 24.77
CA ILE A 68 -24.50 8.58 24.52
C ILE A 68 -23.12 8.01 24.88
N ILE A 69 -22.98 7.39 26.06
CA ILE A 69 -21.72 6.79 26.49
C ILE A 69 -21.27 5.68 25.52
N ARG A 70 -22.19 4.82 25.08
CA ARG A 70 -21.88 3.76 24.12
C ARG A 70 -21.46 4.32 22.76
N PHE A 71 -22.18 5.30 22.26
CA PHE A 71 -21.83 5.96 20.99
C PHE A 71 -20.48 6.67 21.09
N ASN A 72 -20.23 7.36 22.20
CA ASN A 72 -18.93 7.98 22.43
C ASN A 72 -17.79 6.95 22.46
N PHE A 73 -17.99 5.81 23.13
CA PHE A 73 -17.02 4.72 23.15
C PHE A 73 -16.78 4.15 21.73
N ILE A 74 -17.82 3.91 20.94
CA ILE A 74 -17.72 3.40 19.57
C ILE A 74 -16.95 4.37 18.70
N LEU A 75 -17.27 5.67 18.75
CA LEU A 75 -16.57 6.70 17.98
C LEU A 75 -15.12 6.88 18.44
N SER A 76 -14.86 6.78 19.76
CA SER A 76 -13.49 6.81 20.31
C SER A 76 -12.68 5.60 19.86
N SER A 77 -13.30 4.42 19.82
CA SER A 77 -12.66 3.19 19.32
C SER A 77 -12.33 3.31 17.82
N TRP A 78 -13.22 3.95 17.04
CA TRP A 78 -12.96 4.21 15.63
C TRP A 78 -11.79 5.20 15.43
N LEU A 79 -11.74 6.28 16.22
CA LEU A 79 -10.61 7.21 16.22
C LEU A 79 -9.30 6.47 16.55
N PHE A 80 -9.30 5.71 17.64
CA PHE A 80 -8.12 4.97 18.08
C PHE A 80 -7.65 3.94 17.04
N ALA A 81 -8.58 3.18 16.45
CA ALA A 81 -8.24 2.25 15.39
C ALA A 81 -7.57 2.94 14.19
N ASN A 82 -8.08 4.10 13.78
CA ASN A 82 -7.47 4.89 12.70
C ASN A 82 -6.10 5.47 13.11
N ILE A 83 -5.90 5.86 14.37
CA ILE A 83 -4.59 6.32 14.87
C ILE A 83 -3.55 5.19 14.76
N VAL A 84 -3.87 4.00 15.26
CA VAL A 84 -2.97 2.84 15.18
C VAL A 84 -2.69 2.47 13.73
N TYR A 85 -3.72 2.45 12.89
CA TYR A 85 -3.58 2.18 11.46
C TYR A 85 -2.69 3.23 10.76
N TYR A 86 -2.90 4.51 11.07
CA TYR A 86 -2.13 5.61 10.49
C TYR A 86 -0.65 5.57 10.88
N ARG A 87 -0.34 5.18 12.11
CA ARG A 87 1.06 5.00 12.57
C ARG A 87 1.80 3.94 11.74
N SER A 88 1.11 2.90 11.25
CA SER A 88 1.71 1.85 10.41
C SER A 88 1.72 2.20 8.92
N PHE A 89 0.62 2.74 8.41
CA PHE A 89 0.36 2.82 6.97
C PHE A 89 0.32 4.25 6.43
N THR A 90 0.40 5.28 7.30
CA THR A 90 0.18 6.71 6.94
C THR A 90 -1.10 6.95 6.14
N ASP A 91 -2.13 6.15 6.43
CA ASP A 91 -3.40 6.09 5.73
C ASP A 91 -4.56 5.77 6.68
N PHE A 92 -5.79 5.81 6.19
CA PHE A 92 -7.00 5.62 6.99
C PHE A 92 -7.71 4.31 6.66
N ILE A 93 -8.40 3.76 7.68
CA ILE A 93 -9.18 2.54 7.54
C ILE A 93 -10.35 2.77 6.58
N THR A 94 -10.48 1.88 5.58
CA THR A 94 -11.55 1.86 4.58
C THR A 94 -12.40 0.61 4.72
N LEU A 95 -13.56 0.57 4.06
CA LEU A 95 -14.43 -0.62 4.05
C LEU A 95 -13.69 -1.88 3.51
N PRO A 96 -12.93 -1.83 2.41
CA PRO A 96 -12.12 -2.97 1.98
C PRO A 96 -11.07 -3.39 3.01
N THR A 97 -10.42 -2.46 3.71
CA THR A 97 -9.47 -2.78 4.77
C THR A 97 -10.10 -3.59 5.90
N LEU A 98 -11.36 -3.30 6.26
CA LEU A 98 -12.08 -4.08 7.27
C LEU A 98 -12.32 -5.55 6.86
N THR A 99 -12.37 -5.86 5.57
CA THR A 99 -12.49 -7.25 5.10
C THR A 99 -11.19 -8.03 5.22
N GLN A 100 -10.05 -7.34 5.38
CA GLN A 100 -8.72 -7.94 5.58
C GLN A 100 -8.45 -8.35 7.03
N VAL A 101 -9.35 -8.03 7.97
CA VAL A 101 -9.21 -8.34 9.41
C VAL A 101 -9.05 -9.84 9.68
N GLN A 102 -9.39 -10.72 8.74
CA GLN A 102 -9.13 -12.16 8.85
C GLN A 102 -7.64 -12.48 9.05
N ASN A 103 -6.74 -11.60 8.58
CA ASN A 103 -5.29 -11.72 8.72
C ASN A 103 -4.75 -11.00 9.99
N ALA A 104 -5.62 -10.43 10.83
CA ALA A 104 -5.20 -9.63 11.99
C ALA A 104 -4.47 -10.47 13.06
N GLY A 105 -4.64 -11.78 13.08
CA GLY A 105 -3.91 -12.69 13.98
C GLY A 105 -2.40 -12.62 13.76
N ASP A 106 -1.99 -12.61 12.52
CA ASP A 106 -0.58 -12.59 12.11
C ASP A 106 0.05 -11.18 12.26
N LEU A 107 -0.79 -10.14 12.25
CA LEU A 107 -0.39 -8.75 12.45
C LEU A 107 -0.24 -8.34 13.93
N GLY A 108 -0.57 -9.24 14.87
CA GLY A 108 -0.72 -8.92 16.28
C GLY A 108 0.51 -8.29 16.95
N SER A 109 1.70 -8.81 16.67
CA SER A 109 2.96 -8.28 17.24
C SER A 109 3.28 -6.87 16.73
N SER A 110 3.08 -6.62 15.43
CA SER A 110 3.32 -5.31 14.81
C SER A 110 2.30 -4.28 15.27
N ILE A 111 1.03 -4.66 15.42
CA ILE A 111 0.00 -3.78 15.99
C ILE A 111 0.33 -3.41 17.43
N LEU A 112 0.80 -4.36 18.26
CA LEU A 112 1.17 -4.11 19.65
C LEU A 112 2.37 -3.13 19.77
N ALA A 113 3.31 -3.18 18.85
CA ALA A 113 4.45 -2.25 18.81
C ALA A 113 4.04 -0.79 18.56
N LEU A 114 2.85 -0.56 17.97
CA LEU A 114 2.31 0.77 17.66
C LEU A 114 1.50 1.39 18.82
N PHE A 115 1.27 0.64 19.90
CA PHE A 115 0.52 1.15 21.04
C PHE A 115 1.41 1.96 21.98
N HIS A 116 0.93 3.15 22.33
CA HIS A 116 1.55 4.02 23.33
C HIS A 116 0.69 4.04 24.61
N LEU A 117 1.32 4.17 25.77
CA LEU A 117 0.58 4.30 27.04
C LEU A 117 -0.33 5.55 27.07
N SER A 118 0.04 6.60 26.32
CA SER A 118 -0.77 7.80 26.14
C SER A 118 -2.09 7.57 25.42
N ASP A 119 -2.25 6.45 24.68
CA ASP A 119 -3.45 6.17 23.90
C ASP A 119 -4.72 6.04 24.75
N ILE A 120 -4.56 5.73 26.04
CA ILE A 120 -5.68 5.72 26.99
C ILE A 120 -6.38 7.08 27.06
N LEU A 121 -5.68 8.17 26.74
CA LEU A 121 -6.25 9.53 26.73
C LEU A 121 -7.36 9.69 25.69
N TYR A 122 -7.35 8.91 24.60
CA TYR A 122 -8.42 8.90 23.60
C TYR A 122 -9.73 8.30 24.12
N PHE A 123 -9.74 7.71 25.31
CA PHE A 123 -10.92 7.19 26.00
C PHE A 123 -11.30 7.98 27.25
N LEU A 124 -10.51 9.03 27.59
CA LEU A 124 -10.72 9.83 28.82
C LEU A 124 -12.10 10.47 28.87
N ASP A 125 -12.61 10.97 27.75
CA ASP A 125 -13.95 11.53 27.61
C ASP A 125 -15.04 10.50 27.94
N THR A 126 -14.89 9.25 27.48
CA THR A 126 -15.81 8.14 27.82
C THR A 126 -15.77 7.85 29.30
N ILE A 127 -14.57 7.83 29.92
CA ILE A 127 -14.41 7.61 31.37
C ILE A 127 -15.10 8.75 32.13
N LEU A 128 -14.86 10.01 31.74
CA LEU A 128 -15.49 11.18 32.37
C LEU A 128 -17.02 11.13 32.25
N LEU A 129 -17.58 10.74 31.09
CA LEU A 129 -19.02 10.59 30.90
C LEU A 129 -19.59 9.49 31.80
N VAL A 130 -18.87 8.38 32.02
CA VAL A 130 -19.28 7.32 32.95
C VAL A 130 -19.26 7.84 34.40
N VAL A 131 -18.25 8.59 34.79
CA VAL A 131 -18.14 9.22 36.12
C VAL A 131 -19.28 10.20 36.33
N LEU A 132 -19.55 11.08 35.35
CA LEU A 132 -20.68 12.03 35.40
C LEU A 132 -22.03 11.31 35.48
N TYR A 133 -22.20 10.22 34.73
CA TYR A 133 -23.44 9.41 34.79
C TYR A 133 -23.62 8.75 36.17
N LYS A 134 -22.54 8.28 36.80
CA LYS A 134 -22.58 7.63 38.13
C LYS A 134 -22.61 8.62 39.29
N SER A 135 -22.13 9.84 39.08
CA SER A 135 -22.16 10.91 40.07
C SER A 135 -23.58 11.39 40.33
N LYS A 136 -23.82 11.92 41.56
CA LYS A 136 -25.11 12.55 41.89
C LYS A 136 -25.29 13.95 41.24
N ALA A 137 -24.33 14.41 40.42
CA ALA A 137 -24.34 15.72 39.79
C ALA A 137 -25.47 15.88 38.74
N PHE A 138 -25.87 14.77 38.12
CA PHE A 138 -26.99 14.76 37.18
C PHE A 138 -28.21 14.06 37.80
N ASN A 139 -29.33 14.77 37.83
CA ASN A 139 -30.59 14.20 38.26
C ASN A 139 -31.18 13.37 37.11
N LEU A 140 -30.96 12.04 37.14
CA LEU A 140 -31.34 11.09 36.09
C LEU A 140 -32.86 10.80 36.08
N GLN A 141 -33.71 11.85 36.17
CA GLN A 141 -35.14 11.67 36.09
C GLN A 141 -35.58 11.15 34.71
N MET A 142 -36.62 10.32 34.70
CA MET A 142 -37.24 9.77 33.48
C MET A 142 -37.88 10.88 32.65
N ILE A 143 -37.15 11.37 31.66
CA ILE A 143 -37.66 12.36 30.71
C ILE A 143 -38.09 11.62 29.44
N LYS A 144 -39.35 11.80 29.03
CA LYS A 144 -39.77 11.41 27.68
C LYS A 144 -39.17 12.39 26.68
N LEU A 145 -38.15 11.96 25.95
CA LEU A 145 -37.51 12.74 24.92
C LEU A 145 -38.46 12.80 23.68
N LYS A 146 -38.64 13.98 23.11
CA LYS A 146 -39.52 14.16 21.96
C LYS A 146 -38.78 13.79 20.68
N ARG A 147 -39.39 12.99 19.80
CA ARG A 147 -38.87 12.71 18.44
C ARG A 147 -38.51 13.99 17.67
N ARG A 148 -39.25 15.08 17.91
CA ARG A 148 -38.96 16.39 17.34
C ARG A 148 -37.57 16.92 17.74
N THR A 149 -37.16 16.75 19.00
CA THR A 149 -35.83 17.18 19.47
C THR A 149 -34.72 16.37 18.80
N MET A 150 -34.93 15.05 18.66
CA MET A 150 -34.02 14.20 17.88
C MET A 150 -33.91 14.69 16.43
N ALA A 151 -35.02 14.88 15.75
CA ALA A 151 -35.02 15.34 14.37
C ALA A 151 -34.32 16.70 14.20
N ILE A 152 -34.59 17.66 15.10
CA ILE A 152 -33.91 18.95 15.07
C ILE A 152 -32.42 18.79 15.27
N SER A 153 -31.96 18.04 16.30
CA SER A 153 -30.49 17.82 16.53
C SER A 153 -29.86 17.11 15.35
N PHE A 154 -30.50 16.07 14.80
CA PHE A 154 -30.01 15.33 13.64
C PHE A 154 -29.87 16.22 12.40
N LEU A 155 -30.89 17.00 12.09
CA LEU A 155 -30.88 17.96 10.98
C LEU A 155 -29.85 19.08 11.19
N THR A 156 -29.63 19.51 12.45
CA THR A 156 -28.52 20.44 12.77
C THR A 156 -27.16 19.81 12.43
N GLY A 157 -26.94 18.54 12.80
CA GLY A 157 -25.72 17.82 12.44
C GLY A 157 -25.52 17.69 10.94
N LEU A 158 -26.59 17.36 10.19
CA LEU A 158 -26.55 17.33 8.72
C LEU A 158 -26.30 18.72 8.12
N GLY A 159 -26.85 19.78 8.72
CA GLY A 159 -26.58 21.16 8.31
C GLY A 159 -25.12 21.53 8.47
N ILE A 160 -24.49 21.16 9.60
CA ILE A 160 -23.05 21.36 9.84
C ILE A 160 -22.23 20.59 8.80
N LEU A 161 -22.59 19.34 8.51
CA LEU A 161 -21.94 18.55 7.48
C LEU A 161 -22.05 19.18 6.09
N ALA A 162 -23.24 19.66 5.73
CA ALA A 162 -23.47 20.33 4.45
C ALA A 162 -22.62 21.61 4.30
N VAL A 163 -22.52 22.41 5.36
CA VAL A 163 -21.64 23.59 5.40
C VAL A 163 -20.17 23.16 5.28
N ASN A 164 -19.77 22.11 5.98
CA ASN A 164 -18.39 21.58 5.89
C ASN A 164 -18.06 21.16 4.45
N ILE A 165 -18.93 20.40 3.78
CA ILE A 165 -18.77 19.99 2.39
C ILE A 165 -18.72 21.19 1.45
N ALA A 166 -19.62 22.16 1.60
CA ALA A 166 -19.67 23.35 0.75
C ALA A 166 -18.37 24.18 0.86
N LEU A 167 -17.88 24.39 2.07
CA LEU A 167 -16.62 25.10 2.30
C LEU A 167 -15.40 24.29 1.77
N ALA A 168 -15.44 22.98 1.91
CA ALA A 168 -14.42 22.10 1.36
C ALA A 168 -14.34 22.17 -0.17
N GLU A 169 -15.49 22.19 -0.85
CA GLU A 169 -15.57 22.35 -2.32
C GLU A 169 -15.15 23.75 -2.78
N ILE A 170 -15.32 24.79 -1.95
CA ILE A 170 -14.82 26.15 -2.26
C ILE A 170 -13.29 26.19 -2.19
N ASP A 171 -12.70 25.62 -1.15
CA ASP A 171 -11.23 25.61 -0.96
C ASP A 171 -10.56 24.61 -1.92
N ARG A 172 -11.20 23.47 -2.19
CA ARG A 172 -10.72 22.41 -3.09
C ARG A 172 -11.84 21.93 -4.04
N PRO A 173 -12.01 22.57 -5.20
CA PRO A 173 -13.00 22.14 -6.18
C PRO A 173 -12.83 20.68 -6.61
N GLN A 174 -13.95 19.96 -6.67
CA GLN A 174 -14.01 18.53 -7.03
C GLN A 174 -13.29 17.61 -6.03
N LEU A 175 -13.20 18.00 -4.77
CA LEU A 175 -12.58 17.21 -3.69
C LEU A 175 -13.08 15.76 -3.69
N LEU A 176 -14.40 15.54 -3.73
CA LEU A 176 -15.00 14.21 -3.61
C LEU A 176 -14.95 13.38 -4.90
N THR A 177 -14.58 13.97 -6.03
CA THR A 177 -14.57 13.29 -7.34
C THR A 177 -13.19 13.04 -7.90
N ARG A 178 -12.17 13.83 -7.52
CA ARG A 178 -10.81 13.78 -8.10
C ARG A 178 -9.74 13.33 -7.15
N THR A 179 -10.03 13.14 -5.86
CA THR A 179 -9.00 12.91 -4.86
C THR A 179 -8.59 11.46 -4.80
N PHE A 180 -7.36 11.18 -5.16
CA PHE A 180 -6.70 9.87 -4.94
C PHE A 180 -6.06 9.80 -3.55
N ASP A 181 -5.83 10.92 -2.89
CA ASP A 181 -5.22 11.01 -1.58
C ASP A 181 -6.28 11.10 -0.46
N ARG A 182 -6.31 10.08 0.39
CA ARG A 182 -7.23 10.01 1.53
C ARG A 182 -6.90 11.03 2.62
N ASN A 183 -5.63 11.42 2.77
CA ASN A 183 -5.24 12.47 3.70
C ASN A 183 -5.96 13.79 3.37
N TYR A 184 -6.08 14.11 2.07
CA TYR A 184 -6.87 15.27 1.63
C TYR A 184 -8.34 15.16 2.03
N ILE A 185 -8.97 14.01 1.79
CA ILE A 185 -10.39 13.84 2.14
C ILE A 185 -10.59 13.95 3.65
N VAL A 186 -9.74 13.32 4.45
CA VAL A 186 -9.82 13.38 5.92
C VAL A 186 -9.52 14.78 6.44
N LYS A 187 -8.59 15.52 5.84
CA LYS A 187 -8.29 16.92 6.15
C LYS A 187 -9.56 17.78 6.13
N TYR A 188 -10.41 17.59 5.13
CA TYR A 188 -11.63 18.36 4.93
C TYR A 188 -12.87 17.78 5.62
N LEU A 189 -13.04 16.45 5.62
CA LEU A 189 -14.26 15.79 6.12
C LEU A 189 -14.11 15.19 7.52
N GLY A 190 -12.89 14.90 7.95
CA GLY A 190 -12.59 14.10 9.16
C GLY A 190 -12.87 12.62 8.96
N ILE A 191 -12.32 11.78 9.85
CA ILE A 191 -12.35 10.31 9.71
C ILE A 191 -13.78 9.71 9.74
N TYR A 192 -14.72 10.34 10.44
CA TYR A 192 -16.08 9.80 10.55
C TYR A 192 -16.91 10.04 9.29
N ASN A 193 -16.85 11.25 8.73
CA ASN A 193 -17.53 11.55 7.48
C ASN A 193 -16.82 10.86 6.32
N PHE A 194 -15.49 10.71 6.39
CA PHE A 194 -14.71 9.91 5.46
C PHE A 194 -15.20 8.45 5.44
N ALA A 195 -15.47 7.81 6.58
CA ALA A 195 -15.97 6.44 6.62
C ALA A 195 -17.32 6.29 5.88
N TRP A 196 -18.21 7.28 5.95
CA TRP A 196 -19.45 7.30 5.15
C TRP A 196 -19.20 7.47 3.67
N TYR A 197 -18.29 8.40 3.32
CA TYR A 197 -17.87 8.63 1.94
C TYR A 197 -17.25 7.34 1.35
N ASP A 198 -16.35 6.71 2.06
CA ASP A 198 -15.70 5.45 1.68
C ASP A 198 -16.71 4.33 1.45
N THR A 199 -17.68 4.17 2.37
CA THR A 199 -18.76 3.19 2.21
C THR A 199 -19.57 3.43 0.95
N ALA A 200 -19.90 4.70 0.64
CA ALA A 200 -20.63 5.06 -0.57
C ALA A 200 -19.82 4.76 -1.85
N GLN A 201 -18.52 5.06 -1.85
CA GLN A 201 -17.63 4.79 -2.98
C GLN A 201 -17.48 3.29 -3.24
N ASN A 202 -17.25 2.49 -2.19
CA ASN A 202 -17.17 1.04 -2.33
C ASN A 202 -18.47 0.43 -2.86
N THR A 203 -19.62 0.89 -2.38
CA THR A 203 -20.92 0.46 -2.91
C THR A 203 -21.04 0.79 -4.40
N ARG A 204 -20.55 1.96 -4.83
CA ARG A 204 -20.49 2.35 -6.24
C ARG A 204 -19.58 1.44 -7.05
N THR A 205 -18.40 1.07 -6.53
CA THR A 205 -17.46 0.14 -7.17
C THR A 205 -18.10 -1.23 -7.40
N PHE A 206 -18.78 -1.78 -6.42
CA PHE A 206 -19.53 -3.03 -6.59
C PHE A 206 -20.62 -2.93 -7.67
N ALA A 207 -21.33 -1.79 -7.72
CA ALA A 207 -22.31 -1.53 -8.76
C ALA A 207 -21.66 -1.40 -10.15
N GLN A 208 -20.49 -0.76 -10.26
CA GLN A 208 -19.74 -0.63 -11.51
C GLN A 208 -19.39 -1.99 -12.10
N ARG A 209 -18.86 -2.93 -11.29
CA ARG A 209 -18.59 -4.30 -11.74
C ARG A 209 -19.85 -4.99 -12.27
N ALA A 210 -20.97 -4.83 -11.55
CA ALA A 210 -22.25 -5.44 -11.94
C ALA A 210 -22.83 -4.85 -13.24
N THR A 211 -22.53 -3.59 -13.55
CA THR A 211 -23.05 -2.87 -14.73
C THR A 211 -22.05 -2.72 -15.86
N ALA A 212 -20.77 -3.04 -15.64
CA ALA A 212 -19.70 -2.94 -16.64
C ALA A 212 -19.96 -3.85 -17.86
N ASN A 213 -19.64 -3.34 -19.02
CA ASN A 213 -19.84 -4.03 -20.30
C ASN A 213 -18.66 -3.81 -21.27
N SER A 214 -18.70 -4.47 -22.42
CA SER A 214 -17.62 -4.42 -23.42
C SER A 214 -17.37 -3.02 -24.02
N THR A 215 -18.33 -2.10 -23.96
CA THR A 215 -18.17 -0.74 -24.49
C THR A 215 -17.25 0.12 -23.60
N ASP A 216 -17.19 -0.20 -22.30
CA ASP A 216 -16.31 0.49 -21.34
C ASP A 216 -14.82 0.23 -21.63
N LEU A 217 -14.54 -0.83 -22.37
CA LEU A 217 -13.19 -1.27 -22.72
C LEU A 217 -12.54 -0.43 -23.85
N SER A 218 -13.34 0.17 -24.72
CA SER A 218 -12.84 0.85 -25.93
C SER A 218 -11.84 1.97 -25.62
N GLU A 219 -12.11 2.77 -24.59
CA GLU A 219 -11.21 3.83 -24.15
C GLU A 219 -9.87 3.26 -23.62
N VAL A 220 -9.94 2.18 -22.84
CA VAL A 220 -8.76 1.47 -22.31
C VAL A 220 -7.88 0.93 -23.43
N VAL A 221 -8.48 0.20 -24.39
CA VAL A 221 -7.76 -0.36 -25.55
C VAL A 221 -7.10 0.71 -26.39
N ASN A 222 -7.81 1.82 -26.65
CA ASN A 222 -7.24 2.93 -27.42
C ASN A 222 -6.06 3.57 -26.67
N TYR A 223 -6.19 3.75 -25.36
CA TYR A 223 -5.13 4.33 -24.55
C TYR A 223 -3.90 3.41 -24.51
N THR A 224 -4.05 2.14 -24.17
CA THR A 224 -2.92 1.21 -24.04
C THR A 224 -2.21 0.98 -25.38
N LYS A 225 -2.92 0.97 -26.50
CA LYS A 225 -2.31 0.92 -27.84
C LYS A 225 -1.57 2.21 -28.21
N ALA A 226 -2.09 3.36 -27.83
CA ALA A 226 -1.45 4.66 -28.11
C ALA A 226 -0.19 4.89 -27.27
N THR A 227 -0.13 4.30 -26.08
CA THR A 227 0.99 4.44 -25.13
C THR A 227 1.96 3.25 -25.16
N HIS A 228 1.72 2.26 -26.00
CA HIS A 228 2.61 1.11 -26.14
C HIS A 228 4.03 1.56 -26.51
N ALA A 229 5.02 1.09 -25.76
CA ALA A 229 6.43 1.33 -26.05
C ALA A 229 7.00 0.13 -26.79
N GLU A 230 7.36 0.33 -28.05
CA GLU A 230 7.99 -0.72 -28.87
C GLU A 230 9.30 -1.18 -28.21
N PRO A 231 9.59 -2.48 -28.16
CA PRO A 231 10.81 -3.00 -27.57
C PRO A 231 12.06 -2.52 -28.31
N ASP A 232 13.15 -2.32 -27.57
CA ASP A 232 14.46 -2.11 -28.20
C ASP A 232 14.96 -3.43 -28.80
N GLU A 233 15.39 -3.39 -30.06
CA GLU A 233 15.86 -4.58 -30.80
C GLU A 233 17.04 -5.29 -30.10
N LYS A 234 17.88 -4.55 -29.37
CA LYS A 234 19.01 -5.11 -28.61
C LYS A 234 18.55 -6.04 -27.50
N TYR A 235 17.42 -5.77 -26.88
CA TYR A 235 16.94 -6.47 -25.69
C TYR A 235 15.79 -7.44 -25.98
N PHE A 236 15.04 -7.23 -27.06
CA PHE A 236 13.91 -8.09 -27.41
C PHE A 236 14.33 -9.54 -27.64
N GLY A 237 13.82 -10.43 -26.78
CA GLY A 237 14.12 -11.86 -26.84
C GLY A 237 15.52 -12.25 -26.34
N ALA A 238 16.28 -11.32 -25.75
CA ALA A 238 17.61 -11.61 -25.19
C ALA A 238 17.62 -12.71 -24.12
N ALA A 239 16.49 -12.94 -23.47
CA ALA A 239 16.30 -13.95 -22.45
C ALA A 239 15.35 -15.08 -22.86
N LYS A 240 15.02 -15.21 -24.15
CA LYS A 240 14.03 -16.18 -24.63
C LYS A 240 14.34 -17.60 -24.21
N GLY A 241 13.38 -18.25 -23.53
CA GLY A 241 13.51 -19.63 -23.06
C GLY A 241 14.33 -19.80 -21.78
N LYS A 242 14.82 -18.72 -21.17
CA LYS A 242 15.49 -18.74 -19.85
C LYS A 242 14.46 -18.81 -18.74
N ASN A 243 14.83 -19.43 -17.61
CA ASN A 243 14.02 -19.35 -16.39
C ASN A 243 13.84 -17.89 -15.97
N VAL A 244 12.81 -17.63 -15.17
CA VAL A 244 12.59 -16.34 -14.49
C VAL A 244 12.60 -16.58 -13.00
N ILE A 245 13.43 -15.86 -12.28
CA ILE A 245 13.49 -15.84 -10.82
C ILE A 245 13.19 -14.41 -10.37
N TYR A 246 12.04 -14.24 -9.72
CA TYR A 246 11.68 -13.02 -9.02
C TYR A 246 12.05 -13.12 -7.55
N ILE A 247 12.72 -12.09 -7.01
CA ILE A 247 12.99 -11.97 -5.58
C ILE A 247 12.39 -10.65 -5.10
N HIS A 248 11.39 -10.76 -4.28
CA HIS A 248 10.64 -9.70 -3.67
C HIS A 248 11.32 -9.35 -2.34
N LEU A 249 11.95 -8.18 -2.29
CA LEU A 249 12.71 -7.70 -1.13
C LEU A 249 11.79 -6.89 -0.23
N GLU A 250 11.32 -7.51 0.85
CA GLU A 250 10.41 -6.86 1.80
C GLU A 250 11.00 -5.56 2.34
N SER A 251 10.30 -4.45 2.15
CA SER A 251 10.59 -3.13 2.75
C SER A 251 11.98 -2.54 2.46
N ILE A 252 12.74 -3.06 1.50
CA ILE A 252 14.06 -2.55 1.12
C ILE A 252 13.91 -1.26 0.29
N GLN A 253 14.41 -0.15 0.85
CA GLN A 253 14.45 1.15 0.18
C GLN A 253 15.81 1.37 -0.49
N GLN A 254 15.81 2.13 -1.57
CA GLN A 254 16.99 2.35 -2.41
C GLN A 254 18.13 3.06 -1.68
N PHE A 255 17.86 3.90 -0.65
CA PHE A 255 18.90 4.59 0.10
C PHE A 255 19.85 3.67 0.86
N LEU A 256 19.48 2.39 1.07
CA LEU A 256 20.37 1.38 1.67
C LEU A 256 21.52 0.98 0.76
N ILE A 257 21.36 1.15 -0.56
CA ILE A 257 22.42 0.81 -1.52
C ILE A 257 23.55 1.84 -1.36
N ASP A 258 24.77 1.33 -1.18
CA ASP A 258 25.99 2.10 -0.90
C ASP A 258 25.93 2.89 0.43
N TYR A 259 25.00 2.55 1.35
CA TYR A 259 24.95 3.17 2.67
C TYR A 259 25.90 2.48 3.66
N GLU A 260 26.70 3.29 4.34
CA GLU A 260 27.61 2.84 5.40
C GLU A 260 27.11 3.29 6.78
N LEU A 261 27.04 2.35 7.71
CA LEU A 261 26.81 2.60 9.12
C LEU A 261 28.10 2.39 9.91
N ASN A 262 28.61 3.45 10.54
CA ASN A 262 29.89 3.42 11.28
C ASN A 262 31.10 2.93 10.44
N GLY A 263 31.07 3.11 9.13
CA GLY A 263 32.11 2.65 8.21
C GLY A 263 31.96 1.20 7.74
N GLU A 264 30.82 0.57 8.01
CA GLU A 264 30.46 -0.75 7.51
C GLU A 264 29.29 -0.64 6.53
N GLU A 265 29.40 -1.27 5.36
CA GLU A 265 28.31 -1.33 4.38
C GLU A 265 27.10 -2.05 4.98
N VAL A 266 25.89 -1.48 4.83
CA VAL A 266 24.66 -2.12 5.33
C VAL A 266 24.25 -3.29 4.44
N THR A 267 24.39 -3.16 3.13
CA THR A 267 23.98 -4.17 2.13
C THR A 267 25.12 -4.50 1.17
N PRO A 268 26.24 -5.10 1.65
CA PRO A 268 27.44 -5.31 0.82
C PRO A 268 27.18 -6.18 -0.41
N PHE A 269 26.29 -7.17 -0.31
CA PHE A 269 25.96 -8.01 -1.45
C PHE A 269 25.20 -7.21 -2.52
N LEU A 270 24.14 -6.47 -2.16
CA LEU A 270 23.40 -5.63 -3.10
C LEU A 270 24.28 -4.52 -3.68
N ASN A 271 25.20 -3.94 -2.87
CA ASN A 271 26.19 -2.96 -3.35
C ASN A 271 27.11 -3.55 -4.41
N SER A 272 27.54 -4.81 -4.25
CA SER A 272 28.34 -5.51 -5.26
C SER A 272 27.58 -5.68 -6.59
N LEU A 273 26.25 -5.85 -6.53
CA LEU A 273 25.41 -5.97 -7.72
C LEU A 273 25.18 -4.62 -8.40
N SER A 274 24.99 -3.54 -7.61
CA SER A 274 24.76 -2.18 -8.13
C SER A 274 25.96 -1.62 -8.88
N SER A 275 27.17 -1.90 -8.38
CA SER A 275 28.45 -1.46 -8.96
C SER A 275 28.96 -2.41 -10.05
N GLY A 276 28.42 -3.63 -10.11
CA GLY A 276 28.81 -4.67 -11.06
C GLY A 276 28.28 -4.46 -12.46
N LYS A 277 28.68 -5.36 -13.38
CA LYS A 277 28.22 -5.35 -14.78
C LYS A 277 27.24 -6.48 -15.11
N ASP A 278 26.93 -7.36 -14.17
CA ASP A 278 26.04 -8.50 -14.39
C ASP A 278 24.56 -8.11 -14.29
N PHE A 279 24.27 -7.07 -13.50
CA PHE A 279 22.92 -6.57 -13.31
C PHE A 279 22.71 -5.18 -13.92
N MET A 280 21.57 -4.97 -14.52
CA MET A 280 21.03 -3.65 -14.76
C MET A 280 20.43 -3.13 -13.45
N TYR A 281 21.03 -2.11 -12.86
CA TYR A 281 20.56 -1.47 -11.64
C TYR A 281 19.85 -0.16 -11.95
N PHE A 282 18.53 -0.12 -11.69
CA PHE A 282 17.69 1.05 -11.92
C PHE A 282 17.63 1.90 -10.65
N ASN A 283 18.35 3.02 -10.64
CA ASN A 283 18.51 3.87 -9.46
C ASN A 283 17.43 4.96 -9.29
N ASN A 284 16.54 5.12 -10.28
CA ASN A 284 15.36 5.99 -10.23
C ASN A 284 14.06 5.18 -10.37
N PHE A 285 14.00 4.06 -9.67
CA PHE A 285 12.84 3.19 -9.64
C PHE A 285 12.04 3.40 -8.34
N PHE A 286 10.73 3.52 -8.46
CA PHE A 286 9.85 3.86 -7.34
C PHE A 286 8.81 2.77 -7.09
N HIS A 287 8.47 2.54 -5.82
CA HIS A 287 7.26 1.81 -5.51
C HIS A 287 6.02 2.66 -5.84
N GLN A 288 4.91 2.00 -6.16
CA GLN A 288 3.65 2.68 -6.53
C GLN A 288 2.46 2.11 -5.73
N VAL A 289 2.76 1.45 -4.62
CA VAL A 289 1.76 0.76 -3.79
C VAL A 289 0.82 1.74 -3.09
N GLY A 290 -0.39 1.29 -2.86
CA GLY A 290 -1.36 1.92 -2.00
C GLY A 290 -1.52 1.17 -0.66
N GLN A 291 -2.77 0.92 -0.27
CA GLN A 291 -3.09 0.20 0.98
C GLN A 291 -2.73 -1.29 0.96
N GLY A 292 -2.64 -1.88 -0.22
CA GLY A 292 -2.30 -3.30 -0.38
C GLY A 292 -0.83 -3.63 -0.16
N LYS A 293 0.06 -2.62 -0.02
CA LYS A 293 1.50 -2.80 0.27
C LYS A 293 2.13 -3.89 -0.62
N THR A 294 2.71 -4.93 -0.01
CA THR A 294 3.31 -6.08 -0.69
C THR A 294 2.40 -6.66 -1.76
N SER A 295 1.10 -6.82 -1.48
CA SER A 295 0.15 -7.37 -2.45
C SER A 295 -0.13 -6.44 -3.63
N ASP A 296 -0.03 -5.12 -3.46
CA ASP A 296 -0.12 -4.16 -4.57
C ASP A 296 1.13 -4.23 -5.44
N ALA A 297 2.32 -4.35 -4.85
CA ALA A 297 3.57 -4.56 -5.59
C ALA A 297 3.48 -5.83 -6.44
N GLU A 298 3.09 -6.95 -5.85
CA GLU A 298 2.85 -8.20 -6.57
C GLU A 298 1.84 -8.01 -7.70
N PHE A 299 0.73 -7.34 -7.43
CA PHE A 299 -0.32 -7.10 -8.42
C PHE A 299 0.18 -6.31 -9.63
N MET A 300 0.94 -5.24 -9.39
CA MET A 300 1.49 -4.39 -10.46
C MET A 300 2.53 -5.11 -11.30
N LEU A 301 3.43 -5.85 -10.67
CA LEU A 301 4.47 -6.59 -11.38
C LEU A 301 3.91 -7.76 -12.22
N GLU A 302 2.78 -8.35 -11.80
CA GLU A 302 2.18 -9.48 -12.51
C GLU A 302 1.20 -9.05 -13.61
N ASN A 303 0.60 -7.87 -13.51
CA ASN A 303 -0.49 -7.46 -14.39
C ASN A 303 -0.23 -6.16 -15.17
N SER A 304 0.77 -5.37 -14.78
CA SER A 304 0.95 -3.98 -15.28
C SER A 304 -0.34 -3.14 -15.16
N LEU A 305 -1.08 -3.37 -14.07
CA LEU A 305 -2.27 -2.62 -13.63
C LEU A 305 -1.98 -2.01 -12.26
N PHE A 306 -2.41 -0.77 -12.02
CA PHE A 306 -2.22 -0.15 -10.70
C PHE A 306 -3.03 -0.84 -9.61
N GLY A 307 -2.48 -0.89 -8.39
CA GLY A 307 -3.24 -1.24 -7.19
C GLY A 307 -4.48 -0.37 -7.01
N LEU A 308 -5.44 -0.81 -6.22
CA LEU A 308 -6.68 -0.08 -6.01
C LEU A 308 -6.46 1.21 -5.21
N PRO A 309 -7.28 2.26 -5.40
CA PRO A 309 -7.24 3.46 -4.57
C PRO A 309 -7.66 3.18 -3.11
N GLN A 310 -8.37 2.08 -2.88
CA GLN A 310 -8.85 1.65 -1.56
C GLN A 310 -8.78 0.13 -1.44
N GLY A 311 -8.22 -0.37 -0.33
CA GLY A 311 -8.00 -1.80 -0.10
C GLY A 311 -6.92 -2.37 -1.04
N ALA A 312 -6.94 -3.68 -1.23
CA ALA A 312 -6.04 -4.40 -2.10
C ALA A 312 -6.82 -5.23 -3.14
N ALA A 313 -6.34 -5.25 -4.38
CA ALA A 313 -6.92 -6.08 -5.44
C ALA A 313 -6.92 -7.57 -5.07
N PHE A 314 -5.88 -8.02 -4.40
CA PHE A 314 -5.76 -9.40 -3.88
C PHE A 314 -6.93 -9.82 -3.01
N THR A 315 -7.47 -8.94 -2.17
CA THR A 315 -8.55 -9.26 -1.25
C THR A 315 -9.93 -9.06 -1.86
N THR A 316 -10.11 -8.01 -2.66
CA THR A 316 -11.43 -7.60 -3.14
C THR A 316 -11.74 -8.01 -4.58
N GLN A 317 -10.71 -8.30 -5.40
CA GLN A 317 -10.85 -8.57 -6.83
C GLN A 317 -10.19 -9.91 -7.24
N SER A 318 -9.96 -10.81 -6.29
CA SER A 318 -9.32 -12.11 -6.56
C SER A 318 -10.09 -13.02 -7.51
N GLN A 319 -11.33 -12.70 -7.86
CA GLN A 319 -12.17 -13.45 -8.78
C GLN A 319 -12.27 -12.80 -10.18
N ASN A 320 -11.49 -11.75 -10.42
CA ASN A 320 -11.48 -11.12 -11.75
C ASN A 320 -10.67 -11.94 -12.74
N THR A 321 -10.90 -11.65 -14.02
CA THR A 321 -10.10 -12.16 -15.13
C THR A 321 -8.83 -11.30 -15.27
N TYR A 322 -7.67 -11.96 -15.39
CA TYR A 322 -6.38 -11.29 -15.51
C TYR A 322 -5.60 -11.78 -16.74
N GLN A 323 -4.71 -10.93 -17.24
CA GLN A 323 -3.71 -11.24 -18.28
C GLN A 323 -2.32 -11.24 -17.62
N ALA A 324 -2.19 -12.01 -16.56
CA ALA A 324 -1.03 -11.98 -15.67
C ALA A 324 0.20 -12.70 -16.25
N ALA A 325 1.38 -12.28 -15.82
CA ALA A 325 2.65 -12.85 -16.23
C ALA A 325 2.70 -14.38 -16.08
N PRO A 326 2.36 -14.99 -14.91
CA PRO A 326 2.42 -16.45 -14.80
C PRO A 326 1.50 -17.18 -15.78
N ALA A 327 0.30 -16.64 -16.09
CA ALA A 327 -0.58 -17.20 -17.11
C ALA A 327 0.03 -17.14 -18.51
N ILE A 328 0.65 -16.00 -18.86
CA ILE A 328 1.29 -15.82 -20.17
C ILE A 328 2.50 -16.76 -20.30
N PHE A 329 3.35 -16.85 -19.29
CA PHE A 329 4.49 -17.76 -19.26
C PHE A 329 4.05 -19.22 -19.27
N GLY A 330 3.02 -19.58 -18.49
CA GLY A 330 2.46 -20.95 -18.48
C GLY A 330 2.02 -21.41 -19.87
N GLN A 331 1.40 -20.52 -20.66
CA GLN A 331 1.02 -20.79 -22.04
C GLN A 331 2.21 -20.84 -23.02
N LYS A 332 3.40 -20.47 -22.57
CA LYS A 332 4.67 -20.65 -23.29
C LYS A 332 5.45 -21.88 -22.80
N GLY A 333 4.86 -22.69 -21.92
CA GLY A 333 5.43 -23.94 -21.42
C GLY A 333 6.29 -23.79 -20.16
N TYR A 334 6.21 -22.65 -19.47
CA TYR A 334 6.87 -22.45 -18.17
C TYR A 334 6.03 -23.07 -17.05
N GLU A 335 6.67 -23.71 -16.10
CA GLU A 335 6.07 -24.06 -14.83
C GLU A 335 6.21 -22.90 -13.85
N SER A 336 5.12 -22.46 -13.21
CA SER A 336 5.15 -21.31 -12.33
C SER A 336 4.96 -21.68 -10.86
N ALA A 337 5.74 -21.04 -9.97
CA ALA A 337 5.67 -21.27 -8.52
C ALA A 337 5.88 -19.98 -7.72
N VAL A 338 5.19 -19.89 -6.59
CA VAL A 338 5.45 -18.88 -5.55
C VAL A 338 5.98 -19.58 -4.31
N PHE A 339 6.97 -18.96 -3.67
CA PHE A 339 7.60 -19.39 -2.42
C PHE A 339 7.41 -18.31 -1.37
N HIS A 340 6.80 -18.64 -0.23
CA HIS A 340 6.55 -17.67 0.83
C HIS A 340 6.42 -18.34 2.19
N GLY A 341 7.27 -17.97 3.13
CA GLY A 341 7.32 -18.54 4.49
C GLY A 341 6.16 -18.12 5.41
N ASN A 342 5.00 -17.72 4.88
CA ASN A 342 3.80 -17.36 5.63
C ASN A 342 2.56 -18.08 5.08
N ASN A 343 1.44 -18.02 5.79
CA ASN A 343 0.19 -18.69 5.45
C ASN A 343 -0.38 -18.21 4.10
N LYS A 344 -0.86 -19.15 3.30
CA LYS A 344 -1.45 -18.88 1.97
C LYS A 344 -2.66 -17.95 1.98
N SER A 345 -3.39 -17.86 3.10
CA SER A 345 -4.54 -16.97 3.26
C SER A 345 -4.15 -15.49 3.48
N PHE A 346 -2.90 -15.22 3.88
CA PHE A 346 -2.42 -13.86 4.07
C PHE A 346 -2.47 -13.10 2.74
N TRP A 347 -3.06 -11.91 2.73
CA TRP A 347 -3.42 -11.17 1.52
C TRP A 347 -4.37 -11.94 0.56
N ASN A 348 -5.03 -13.03 1.00
CA ASN A 348 -5.90 -13.84 0.12
C ASN A 348 -5.16 -14.43 -1.10
N ARG A 349 -3.84 -14.71 -0.92
CA ARG A 349 -2.94 -15.17 -1.98
C ARG A 349 -3.40 -16.49 -2.60
N ASP A 350 -3.91 -17.41 -1.78
CA ASP A 350 -4.43 -18.71 -2.23
C ASP A 350 -5.50 -18.61 -3.31
N LYS A 351 -6.33 -17.54 -3.28
CA LYS A 351 -7.35 -17.30 -4.31
C LYS A 351 -6.81 -16.46 -5.45
N MET A 352 -6.03 -15.42 -5.14
CA MET A 352 -5.50 -14.53 -6.17
C MET A 352 -4.54 -15.24 -7.09
N TYR A 353 -3.63 -16.06 -6.59
CA TYR A 353 -2.66 -16.77 -7.42
C TYR A 353 -3.30 -17.76 -8.38
N LYS A 354 -4.45 -18.36 -8.02
CA LYS A 354 -5.24 -19.17 -8.95
C LYS A 354 -5.73 -18.34 -10.15
N SER A 355 -6.24 -17.14 -9.89
CA SER A 355 -6.71 -16.24 -10.95
C SER A 355 -5.57 -15.65 -11.79
N LEU A 356 -4.36 -15.53 -11.22
CA LEU A 356 -3.15 -15.15 -11.96
C LEU A 356 -2.53 -16.30 -12.75
N GLY A 357 -2.91 -17.56 -12.47
CA GLY A 357 -2.46 -18.75 -13.20
C GLY A 357 -1.14 -19.36 -12.72
N TYR A 358 -0.81 -19.21 -11.43
CA TYR A 358 0.32 -19.95 -10.84
C TYR A 358 0.02 -21.43 -10.67
N ASN A 359 0.96 -22.30 -11.09
CA ASN A 359 0.82 -23.73 -10.93
C ASN A 359 1.01 -24.20 -9.49
N ASN A 360 2.01 -23.65 -8.79
CA ASN A 360 2.38 -24.08 -7.45
C ASN A 360 2.45 -22.88 -6.49
N PHE A 361 2.06 -23.11 -5.24
CA PHE A 361 2.26 -22.15 -4.16
C PHE A 361 2.79 -22.88 -2.92
N PHE A 362 4.08 -22.71 -2.63
CA PHE A 362 4.76 -23.22 -1.44
C PHE A 362 4.61 -22.21 -0.31
N ASP A 363 3.63 -22.47 0.57
CA ASP A 363 3.32 -21.62 1.73
C ASP A 363 3.88 -22.23 3.04
N ALA A 364 3.67 -21.57 4.16
CA ALA A 364 4.13 -21.98 5.48
C ALA A 364 3.88 -23.46 5.82
N SER A 365 2.81 -24.07 5.27
CA SER A 365 2.49 -25.49 5.54
C SER A 365 3.51 -26.49 4.98
N GLN A 366 4.40 -26.02 4.10
CA GLN A 366 5.43 -26.82 3.42
C GLN A 366 6.84 -26.52 3.88
N TYR A 367 6.99 -25.72 4.95
CA TYR A 367 8.27 -25.37 5.56
C TYR A 367 8.32 -25.86 7.00
N GLU A 368 9.52 -26.12 7.49
CA GLU A 368 9.75 -26.35 8.91
C GLU A 368 9.74 -24.99 9.62
N MET A 369 8.67 -24.74 10.38
CA MET A 369 8.42 -23.48 11.08
C MET A 369 8.93 -23.55 12.51
N ASN A 370 10.25 -23.73 12.71
CA ASN A 370 10.84 -23.74 14.03
C ASN A 370 10.72 -22.36 14.69
N LYS A 371 10.49 -22.33 15.99
CA LYS A 371 10.23 -21.08 16.70
C LYS A 371 11.39 -20.08 16.63
N ASP A 372 12.61 -20.58 16.63
CA ASP A 372 13.82 -19.74 16.61
C ASP A 372 14.13 -19.21 15.20
N ASP A 373 13.52 -19.79 14.16
CA ASP A 373 13.66 -19.38 12.75
C ASP A 373 12.56 -18.39 12.30
N MET A 374 11.71 -17.92 13.24
CA MET A 374 10.53 -17.12 12.92
C MET A 374 10.76 -15.63 13.11
N ALA A 375 10.45 -14.86 12.06
CA ALA A 375 10.17 -13.43 12.18
C ALA A 375 8.69 -13.16 12.52
N SER A 376 8.32 -11.89 12.70
CA SER A 376 6.94 -11.51 13.05
C SER A 376 5.87 -12.00 12.07
N TYR A 377 6.24 -12.24 10.81
CA TYR A 377 5.32 -12.54 9.70
C TYR A 377 5.56 -13.87 9.01
N GLY A 378 6.48 -14.69 9.49
CA GLY A 378 6.77 -15.98 8.88
C GLY A 378 8.20 -16.44 9.08
N LEU A 379 8.63 -17.38 8.27
CA LEU A 379 9.97 -17.95 8.31
C LEU A 379 11.01 -16.91 7.90
N MET A 380 12.10 -16.77 8.67
CA MET A 380 13.19 -15.84 8.37
C MET A 380 13.89 -16.20 7.05
N ASP A 381 14.50 -15.21 6.39
CA ASP A 381 14.95 -15.33 5.00
C ASP A 381 16.05 -16.38 4.78
N LYS A 382 17.02 -16.55 5.71
CA LYS A 382 18.04 -17.58 5.58
C LYS A 382 17.43 -18.99 5.55
N PRO A 383 16.71 -19.47 6.58
CA PRO A 383 16.06 -20.77 6.53
C PRO A 383 14.97 -20.86 5.45
N PHE A 384 14.33 -19.75 5.07
CA PHE A 384 13.34 -19.72 3.98
C PHE A 384 14.00 -20.05 2.64
N PHE A 385 15.09 -19.40 2.27
CA PHE A 385 15.79 -19.69 1.02
C PHE A 385 16.38 -21.10 1.03
N GLU A 386 17.02 -21.52 2.14
CA GLU A 386 17.58 -22.87 2.28
C GLU A 386 16.51 -23.94 2.06
N GLN A 387 15.38 -23.85 2.74
CA GLN A 387 14.28 -24.81 2.62
C GLN A 387 13.52 -24.70 1.28
N SER A 388 13.65 -23.60 0.56
CA SER A 388 13.06 -23.42 -0.78
C SER A 388 13.85 -24.13 -1.87
N ILE A 389 15.15 -24.36 -1.68
CA ILE A 389 16.04 -24.99 -2.68
C ILE A 389 15.49 -26.35 -3.16
N PRO A 390 15.20 -27.32 -2.28
CA PRO A 390 14.69 -28.61 -2.74
C PRO A 390 13.38 -28.51 -3.53
N LYS A 391 12.53 -27.52 -3.18
CA LYS A 391 11.26 -27.28 -3.88
C LYS A 391 11.48 -26.64 -5.26
N LEU A 392 12.44 -25.71 -5.36
CA LEU A 392 12.82 -25.11 -6.64
C LEU A 392 13.38 -26.16 -7.62
N GLU A 393 14.16 -27.13 -7.12
CA GLU A 393 14.72 -28.22 -7.89
C GLU A 393 13.67 -29.18 -8.47
N THR A 394 12.45 -29.20 -7.90
CA THR A 394 11.34 -30.00 -8.45
C THR A 394 10.70 -29.37 -9.68
N LEU A 395 10.89 -28.07 -9.93
CA LEU A 395 10.25 -27.36 -11.03
C LEU A 395 10.84 -27.76 -12.37
N LYS A 396 9.97 -27.98 -13.34
CA LYS A 396 10.37 -28.23 -14.72
C LYS A 396 10.84 -26.93 -15.39
N GLN A 397 12.05 -26.95 -15.96
CA GLN A 397 12.56 -25.81 -16.73
C GLN A 397 11.96 -25.78 -18.15
N PRO A 398 11.72 -24.57 -18.73
CA PRO A 398 11.87 -23.29 -18.05
C PRO A 398 10.76 -23.06 -17.01
N PHE A 399 11.11 -22.38 -15.93
CA PHE A 399 10.17 -22.04 -14.86
C PHE A 399 10.07 -20.52 -14.63
N TYR A 400 8.97 -20.10 -13.98
CA TYR A 400 8.71 -18.77 -13.48
C TYR A 400 8.52 -18.85 -11.95
N ALA A 401 9.57 -18.56 -11.20
CA ALA A 401 9.61 -18.71 -9.74
C ALA A 401 9.66 -17.36 -9.05
N LYS A 402 8.81 -17.13 -8.05
CA LYS A 402 8.77 -15.92 -7.24
C LYS A 402 9.02 -16.24 -5.76
N PHE A 403 9.98 -15.55 -5.15
CA PHE A 403 10.34 -15.65 -3.75
C PHE A 403 9.95 -14.35 -3.04
N ILE A 404 9.26 -14.46 -1.91
CA ILE A 404 8.81 -13.31 -1.11
C ILE A 404 9.47 -13.39 0.26
N SER A 405 10.42 -12.48 0.52
CA SER A 405 11.15 -12.39 1.80
C SER A 405 10.27 -11.80 2.91
N VAL A 406 10.70 -11.95 4.17
CA VAL A 406 9.91 -11.57 5.35
C VAL A 406 10.75 -10.91 6.44
N SER A 407 12.05 -11.20 6.55
CA SER A 407 12.86 -10.81 7.71
C SER A 407 12.96 -9.30 7.93
N HIS A 408 12.94 -8.53 6.85
CA HIS A 408 13.06 -7.08 6.90
C HIS A 408 11.69 -6.38 6.95
N HIS A 409 10.73 -6.96 7.70
CA HIS A 409 9.40 -6.39 7.89
C HIS A 409 9.32 -5.58 9.20
N PHE A 410 8.56 -4.46 9.17
CA PHE A 410 8.26 -3.69 10.37
C PHE A 410 7.69 -4.59 11.50
N PRO A 411 8.11 -4.43 12.76
CA PRO A 411 8.94 -3.37 13.37
C PRO A 411 10.45 -3.62 13.34
N PHE A 412 10.99 -4.39 12.39
CA PHE A 412 12.42 -4.64 12.15
C PHE A 412 13.12 -5.29 13.33
N THR A 413 12.46 -6.22 14.00
CA THR A 413 13.02 -6.92 15.16
C THR A 413 13.77 -8.17 14.72
N ILE A 414 14.96 -8.32 15.26
CA ILE A 414 15.81 -9.49 15.05
C ILE A 414 16.58 -9.81 16.35
N ASP A 415 16.83 -11.07 16.60
CA ASP A 415 17.62 -11.49 17.75
C ASP A 415 19.07 -11.04 17.60
N GLN A 416 19.66 -10.56 18.70
CA GLN A 416 21.01 -9.98 18.68
C GLN A 416 22.10 -10.98 18.24
N GLU A 417 21.86 -12.28 18.45
CA GLU A 417 22.78 -13.34 18.01
C GLU A 417 22.85 -13.49 16.49
N LEU A 418 21.84 -13.00 15.78
CA LEU A 418 21.74 -13.06 14.31
C LEU A 418 22.20 -11.76 13.63
N THR A 419 22.59 -10.74 14.41
CA THR A 419 23.00 -9.45 13.86
C THR A 419 24.50 -9.40 13.63
N THR A 420 24.91 -8.91 12.48
CA THR A 420 26.31 -8.77 12.06
C THR A 420 26.72 -7.30 11.86
N ILE A 421 25.81 -6.36 12.12
CA ILE A 421 26.05 -4.92 12.09
C ILE A 421 25.40 -4.26 13.31
N ASP A 422 25.94 -3.12 13.74
CA ASP A 422 25.36 -2.33 14.81
C ASP A 422 24.01 -1.72 14.42
N LYS A 423 23.19 -1.31 15.44
CA LYS A 423 22.00 -0.50 15.17
C LYS A 423 22.39 0.96 14.98
N PHE A 424 21.56 1.70 14.30
CA PHE A 424 21.59 3.15 14.33
C PHE A 424 21.15 3.68 15.73
N THR A 425 21.37 4.96 16.02
CA THR A 425 21.17 5.53 17.36
C THR A 425 20.41 6.85 17.32
N THR A 426 19.34 6.92 16.52
CA THR A 426 18.44 8.09 16.49
C THR A 426 17.51 8.17 17.70
N GLY A 427 17.34 7.05 18.43
CA GLY A 427 16.34 6.90 19.49
C GLY A 427 14.95 6.49 18.96
N ASP A 428 14.74 6.45 17.66
CA ASP A 428 13.57 5.86 17.01
C ASP A 428 13.81 4.38 16.75
N LYS A 429 13.11 3.51 17.48
CA LYS A 429 13.36 2.06 17.45
C LYS A 429 13.17 1.45 16.05
N ALA A 430 12.22 1.96 15.27
CA ALA A 430 11.98 1.42 13.95
C ALA A 430 13.15 1.72 13.01
N VAL A 431 13.64 2.97 13.03
CA VAL A 431 14.79 3.41 12.25
C VAL A 431 16.08 2.72 12.73
N ASP A 432 16.28 2.68 14.05
CA ASP A 432 17.50 2.10 14.62
C ASP A 432 17.66 0.60 14.30
N ASN A 433 16.56 -0.15 14.29
CA ASN A 433 16.58 -1.59 14.00
C ASN A 433 16.60 -1.90 12.49
N TYR A 434 16.19 -0.95 11.64
CA TYR A 434 16.03 -1.14 10.19
C TYR A 434 17.30 -1.68 9.51
N PHE A 435 18.44 -1.19 9.93
CA PHE A 435 19.74 -1.55 9.34
C PHE A 435 20.17 -2.99 9.64
N GLN A 436 19.88 -3.49 10.86
CA GLN A 436 20.23 -4.85 11.25
C GLN A 436 19.44 -5.89 10.45
N THR A 437 18.15 -5.68 10.27
CA THR A 437 17.32 -6.59 9.48
C THR A 437 17.60 -6.47 7.97
N ALA A 438 18.02 -5.29 7.48
CA ALA A 438 18.47 -5.12 6.10
C ALA A 438 19.75 -5.91 5.82
N ARG A 439 20.75 -5.86 6.75
CA ARG A 439 21.98 -6.66 6.64
C ARG A 439 21.67 -8.16 6.64
N TYR A 440 20.79 -8.62 7.51
CA TYR A 440 20.40 -10.03 7.56
C TYR A 440 19.76 -10.50 6.25
N ALA A 441 18.86 -9.68 5.66
CA ALA A 441 18.26 -9.98 4.37
C ALA A 441 19.29 -10.01 3.23
N ASP A 442 20.26 -9.10 3.25
CA ASP A 442 21.37 -9.03 2.28
C ASP A 442 22.26 -10.29 2.33
N GLU A 443 22.58 -10.75 3.54
CA GLU A 443 23.34 -11.99 3.75
C GLU A 443 22.56 -13.22 3.28
N ALA A 444 21.25 -13.28 3.56
CA ALA A 444 20.40 -14.38 3.08
C ALA A 444 20.35 -14.46 1.55
N LEU A 445 20.36 -13.29 0.89
CA LEU A 445 20.45 -13.23 -0.58
C LEU A 445 21.80 -13.73 -1.08
N GLU A 446 22.92 -13.34 -0.47
CA GLU A 446 24.27 -13.80 -0.86
C GLU A 446 24.38 -15.33 -0.78
N GLU A 447 23.86 -15.93 0.31
CA GLU A 447 23.82 -17.39 0.48
C GLU A 447 22.96 -18.05 -0.63
N PHE A 448 21.79 -17.52 -0.93
CA PHE A 448 20.94 -18.04 -2.00
C PHE A 448 21.58 -17.90 -3.39
N PHE A 449 22.24 -16.78 -3.65
CA PHE A 449 22.97 -16.56 -4.91
C PHE A 449 24.17 -17.50 -5.08
N THR A 450 24.81 -17.89 -4.00
CA THR A 450 25.86 -18.91 -4.02
C THR A 450 25.30 -20.22 -4.55
N TYR A 451 24.15 -20.67 -4.02
CA TYR A 451 23.44 -21.85 -4.56
C TYR A 451 23.08 -21.68 -6.03
N LEU A 452 22.51 -20.53 -6.44
CA LEU A 452 22.11 -20.30 -7.84
C LEU A 452 23.31 -20.42 -8.81
N LYS A 453 24.50 -19.97 -8.39
CA LYS A 453 25.75 -20.09 -9.16
C LYS A 453 26.22 -21.54 -9.22
N GLU A 454 26.26 -22.24 -8.10
CA GLU A 454 26.72 -23.63 -8.01
C GLU A 454 25.80 -24.60 -8.78
N SER A 455 24.49 -24.36 -8.76
CA SER A 455 23.51 -25.17 -9.51
C SER A 455 23.43 -24.86 -11.00
N GLY A 456 24.09 -23.79 -11.47
CA GLY A 456 24.00 -23.30 -12.84
C GLY A 456 22.71 -22.55 -13.17
N LEU A 457 21.79 -22.40 -12.22
CA LEU A 457 20.56 -21.63 -12.41
C LEU A 457 20.86 -20.15 -12.64
N TYR A 458 21.93 -19.62 -12.05
CA TYR A 458 22.37 -18.25 -12.28
C TYR A 458 22.56 -17.95 -13.77
N ASP A 459 23.23 -18.84 -14.53
CA ASP A 459 23.52 -18.64 -15.95
C ASP A 459 22.36 -19.00 -16.87
N ASN A 460 21.33 -19.68 -16.35
CA ASN A 460 20.14 -20.07 -17.11
C ASN A 460 18.88 -19.30 -16.71
N SER A 461 18.99 -18.23 -15.92
CA SER A 461 17.82 -17.49 -15.44
C SER A 461 17.96 -15.99 -15.66
N VAL A 462 16.85 -15.35 -16.01
CA VAL A 462 16.63 -13.93 -15.75
C VAL A 462 16.33 -13.79 -14.27
N ILE A 463 17.05 -12.92 -13.58
CA ILE A 463 16.83 -12.65 -12.16
C ILE A 463 16.34 -11.21 -12.02
N VAL A 464 15.17 -11.04 -11.41
CA VAL A 464 14.56 -9.74 -11.12
C VAL A 464 14.43 -9.61 -9.61
N MET A 465 15.13 -8.65 -9.02
CA MET A 465 15.01 -8.31 -7.60
C MET A 465 14.52 -6.87 -7.46
N TYR A 466 13.59 -6.65 -6.56
CA TYR A 466 13.04 -5.32 -6.34
C TYR A 466 12.57 -5.13 -4.90
N GLY A 467 12.73 -3.91 -4.39
CA GLY A 467 12.05 -3.51 -3.16
C GLY A 467 10.55 -3.34 -3.41
N ASP A 468 9.74 -3.88 -2.54
CA ASP A 468 8.29 -3.89 -2.74
C ASP A 468 7.61 -2.57 -2.34
N HIS A 469 8.04 -1.97 -1.24
CA HIS A 469 7.58 -0.67 -0.77
C HIS A 469 8.56 -0.04 0.22
N TYR A 470 8.21 1.14 0.73
CA TYR A 470 8.99 1.78 1.79
C TYR A 470 8.90 0.97 3.10
N GLY A 471 10.02 0.88 3.81
CA GLY A 471 10.07 0.35 5.17
C GLY A 471 9.85 1.45 6.21
N ILE A 472 10.52 2.59 6.03
CA ILE A 472 10.41 3.74 6.94
C ILE A 472 9.41 4.75 6.38
N SER A 473 8.35 5.01 7.14
CA SER A 473 7.30 5.96 6.76
C SER A 473 7.68 7.42 7.10
N GLU A 474 6.95 8.39 6.54
CA GLU A 474 7.16 9.82 6.81
C GLU A 474 6.97 10.23 8.29
N ASN A 475 6.35 9.39 9.10
CA ASN A 475 6.23 9.62 10.55
C ASN A 475 7.61 9.62 11.26
N HIS A 476 8.61 8.98 10.65
CA HIS A 476 9.97 8.86 11.17
C HIS A 476 10.94 9.88 10.54
N LYS A 477 10.43 10.92 9.86
CA LYS A 477 11.27 11.88 9.13
C LYS A 477 12.35 12.58 9.98
N SER A 478 12.09 12.78 11.27
CA SER A 478 13.10 13.37 12.18
C SER A 478 14.31 12.45 12.34
N ALA A 479 14.07 11.17 12.60
CA ALA A 479 15.13 10.16 12.67
C ALA A 479 15.79 9.95 11.31
N MET A 480 15.00 9.95 10.23
CA MET A 480 15.56 9.86 8.87
C MET A 480 16.41 11.08 8.49
N SER A 481 16.16 12.26 9.06
CA SER A 481 17.04 13.42 8.87
C SER A 481 18.44 13.18 9.46
N GLU A 482 18.53 12.47 10.58
CA GLU A 482 19.81 12.06 11.18
C GLU A 482 20.51 11.01 10.31
N VAL A 483 19.77 10.01 9.84
CA VAL A 483 20.28 8.96 8.92
C VAL A 483 20.83 9.56 7.63
N MET A 484 20.09 10.50 7.03
CA MET A 484 20.48 11.10 5.74
C MET A 484 21.48 12.25 5.88
N GLY A 485 21.74 12.73 7.12
CA GLY A 485 22.62 13.87 7.37
C GLY A 485 22.09 15.21 6.82
N THR A 486 20.80 15.28 6.47
CA THR A 486 20.12 16.46 5.96
C THR A 486 18.65 16.46 6.38
N GLU A 487 18.01 17.63 6.42
CA GLU A 487 16.59 17.72 6.75
C GLU A 487 15.74 16.96 5.70
N VAL A 488 14.90 16.06 6.18
CA VAL A 488 13.94 15.32 5.34
C VAL A 488 12.61 16.08 5.32
N GLY A 489 12.45 16.93 4.32
CA GLY A 489 11.21 17.62 4.01
C GLY A 489 10.27 16.76 3.13
N GLU A 490 9.30 17.41 2.48
CA GLU A 490 8.34 16.71 1.60
C GLU A 490 9.02 16.14 0.34
N PHE A 491 9.95 16.91 -0.23
CA PHE A 491 10.67 16.50 -1.45
C PHE A 491 11.61 15.33 -1.14
N GLU A 492 12.44 15.43 -0.10
CA GLU A 492 13.38 14.36 0.30
C GLU A 492 12.61 13.09 0.67
N ASN A 493 11.48 13.22 1.39
CA ASN A 493 10.64 12.05 1.68
C ASN A 493 10.09 11.38 0.42
N ALA A 494 9.71 12.14 -0.60
CA ALA A 494 9.29 11.57 -1.89
C ALA A 494 10.45 10.87 -2.61
N GLN A 495 11.68 11.37 -2.50
CA GLN A 495 12.87 10.70 -3.04
C GLN A 495 13.18 9.39 -2.28
N LEU A 496 12.89 9.33 -0.99
CA LEU A 496 13.00 8.11 -0.18
C LEU A 496 11.98 7.02 -0.55
N GLN A 497 10.97 7.33 -1.40
CA GLN A 497 10.05 6.33 -1.96
C GLN A 497 10.69 5.50 -3.08
N ARG A 498 11.94 5.75 -3.45
CA ARG A 498 12.69 4.86 -4.35
C ARG A 498 12.96 3.53 -3.70
N VAL A 499 12.84 2.48 -4.48
CA VAL A 499 13.19 1.12 -4.13
C VAL A 499 14.19 0.58 -5.16
N PRO A 500 15.13 -0.29 -4.82
CA PRO A 500 16.05 -0.83 -5.80
C PRO A 500 15.32 -1.74 -6.78
N LEU A 501 15.72 -1.69 -8.06
CA LEU A 501 15.37 -2.70 -9.05
C LEU A 501 16.66 -3.19 -9.72
N PHE A 502 16.85 -4.50 -9.67
CA PHE A 502 17.95 -5.21 -10.32
C PHE A 502 17.40 -6.20 -11.32
N ILE A 503 17.88 -6.14 -12.57
CA ILE A 503 17.53 -7.12 -13.60
C ILE A 503 18.81 -7.71 -14.19
N ARG A 504 19.00 -9.02 -14.00
CA ARG A 504 20.06 -9.77 -14.67
C ARG A 504 19.50 -10.52 -15.88
N VAL A 505 20.16 -10.38 -16.99
CA VAL A 505 19.86 -11.14 -18.22
C VAL A 505 21.13 -11.87 -18.64
N PRO A 506 21.12 -13.21 -18.72
CA PRO A 506 22.30 -13.96 -19.13
C PRO A 506 22.87 -13.49 -20.47
N GLY A 507 24.17 -13.14 -20.49
CA GLY A 507 24.87 -12.67 -21.70
C GLY A 507 24.62 -11.19 -22.07
N VAL A 508 23.86 -10.45 -21.27
CA VAL A 508 23.66 -9.01 -21.46
C VAL A 508 24.42 -8.21 -20.43
N GLU A 509 25.25 -7.26 -20.87
CA GLU A 509 25.97 -6.36 -19.95
C GLU A 509 24.97 -5.42 -19.25
N GLY A 510 25.06 -5.37 -17.91
CA GLY A 510 24.21 -4.54 -17.05
C GLY A 510 24.71 -3.11 -16.86
N GLY A 511 24.95 -2.74 -15.60
CA GLY A 511 25.35 -1.40 -15.15
C GLY A 511 24.16 -0.52 -14.79
N VAL A 512 24.46 0.70 -14.32
CA VAL A 512 23.43 1.64 -13.81
C VAL A 512 22.52 2.13 -14.95
N LYS A 513 21.23 2.13 -14.68
CA LYS A 513 20.15 2.62 -15.53
C LYS A 513 19.45 3.77 -14.81
N SER A 514 19.52 4.98 -15.38
CA SER A 514 19.04 6.21 -14.72
C SER A 514 17.66 6.69 -15.19
N GLN A 515 16.97 5.92 -16.03
CA GLN A 515 15.60 6.22 -16.42
C GLN A 515 14.64 6.06 -15.23
N TYR A 516 13.67 6.97 -15.16
CA TYR A 516 12.63 6.95 -14.15
C TYR A 516 11.57 5.90 -14.51
N GLY A 517 11.23 5.05 -13.56
CA GLY A 517 10.23 4.00 -13.73
C GLY A 517 9.62 3.53 -12.42
N GLY A 518 8.62 2.71 -12.51
CA GLY A 518 7.92 2.15 -11.35
C GLY A 518 7.53 0.69 -11.55
N GLN A 519 6.95 0.10 -10.53
CA GLN A 519 6.61 -1.33 -10.47
C GLN A 519 5.74 -1.78 -11.64
N ILE A 520 4.88 -0.90 -12.14
CA ILE A 520 3.99 -1.18 -13.28
C ILE A 520 4.74 -1.46 -14.59
N ASP A 521 5.99 -0.98 -14.69
CA ASP A 521 6.82 -1.07 -15.91
C ASP A 521 7.61 -2.39 -16.00
N VAL A 522 7.66 -3.18 -14.92
CA VAL A 522 8.48 -4.40 -14.85
C VAL A 522 7.92 -5.51 -15.75
N MET A 523 6.60 -5.72 -15.75
CA MET A 523 5.98 -6.77 -16.56
C MET A 523 6.25 -6.58 -18.07
N PRO A 524 5.95 -5.42 -18.70
CA PRO A 524 6.27 -5.23 -20.13
C PRO A 524 7.77 -5.37 -20.42
N THR A 525 8.65 -4.93 -19.51
CA THR A 525 10.10 -5.10 -19.65
C THR A 525 10.49 -6.57 -19.68
N LEU A 526 10.00 -7.37 -18.73
CA LEU A 526 10.28 -8.80 -18.68
C LEU A 526 9.72 -9.55 -19.90
N MET A 527 8.50 -9.22 -20.32
CA MET A 527 7.88 -9.84 -21.50
C MET A 527 8.72 -9.61 -22.76
N HIS A 528 9.17 -8.38 -22.98
CA HIS A 528 10.03 -8.04 -24.13
C HIS A 528 11.39 -8.76 -24.05
N LEU A 529 12.03 -8.83 -22.87
CA LEU A 529 13.26 -9.61 -22.68
C LEU A 529 13.07 -11.09 -23.05
N GLN A 530 11.90 -11.65 -22.81
CA GLN A 530 11.54 -13.03 -23.18
C GLN A 530 11.05 -13.18 -24.64
N GLY A 531 11.02 -12.10 -25.41
CA GLY A 531 10.57 -12.10 -26.81
C GLY A 531 9.05 -12.22 -26.97
N ILE A 532 8.30 -11.75 -25.97
CA ILE A 532 6.84 -11.73 -25.99
C ILE A 532 6.39 -10.31 -26.31
N ASP A 533 5.75 -10.12 -27.45
CA ASP A 533 5.15 -8.84 -27.84
C ASP A 533 3.93 -8.54 -26.97
N THR A 534 3.90 -7.36 -26.35
CA THR A 534 2.86 -6.93 -25.41
C THR A 534 1.80 -6.03 -26.02
N LYS A 535 1.87 -5.74 -27.31
CA LYS A 535 1.02 -4.75 -28.01
C LYS A 535 -0.49 -4.99 -27.89
N ASP A 536 -0.90 -6.27 -27.83
CA ASP A 536 -2.31 -6.65 -27.71
C ASP A 536 -2.75 -6.85 -26.25
N TYR A 537 -1.85 -6.75 -25.27
CA TYR A 537 -2.19 -6.86 -23.84
C TYR A 537 -2.59 -5.50 -23.26
N ILE A 538 -3.49 -5.53 -22.30
CA ILE A 538 -3.89 -4.33 -21.56
C ILE A 538 -2.89 -4.10 -20.44
N GLN A 539 -1.95 -3.19 -20.66
CA GLN A 539 -0.87 -2.83 -19.73
C GLN A 539 -0.76 -1.30 -19.63
N PHE A 540 -0.59 -0.80 -18.41
CA PHE A 540 -0.43 0.65 -18.16
C PHE A 540 1.03 1.06 -17.92
N GLY A 541 1.93 0.11 -17.74
CA GLY A 541 3.37 0.31 -17.74
C GLY A 541 3.96 0.26 -19.14
N THR A 542 5.19 0.69 -19.26
CA THR A 542 5.98 0.64 -20.50
C THR A 542 7.34 -0.01 -20.24
N ASP A 543 7.92 -0.66 -21.26
CA ASP A 543 9.22 -1.31 -21.15
C ASP A 543 10.31 -0.31 -20.76
N LEU A 544 10.94 -0.52 -19.60
CA LEU A 544 12.04 0.31 -19.07
C LEU A 544 13.25 0.41 -20.01
N LEU A 545 13.43 -0.58 -20.89
CA LEU A 545 14.54 -0.64 -21.84
C LEU A 545 14.20 -0.06 -23.22
N SER A 546 12.93 0.28 -23.45
CA SER A 546 12.48 0.91 -24.69
C SER A 546 12.94 2.36 -24.78
N LYS A 547 13.29 2.78 -26.00
CA LYS A 547 13.59 4.21 -26.31
C LYS A 547 12.36 5.12 -26.12
N ASN A 548 11.17 4.53 -26.18
CA ASN A 548 9.90 5.23 -26.02
C ASN A 548 9.29 5.05 -24.62
N HIS A 549 10.09 4.59 -23.65
CA HIS A 549 9.65 4.45 -22.27
C HIS A 549 9.16 5.80 -21.72
N GLN A 550 7.96 5.78 -21.13
CA GLN A 550 7.37 6.96 -20.50
C GLN A 550 7.93 7.14 -19.10
N GLN A 551 8.85 8.07 -18.94
CA GLN A 551 9.48 8.36 -17.65
C GLN A 551 8.57 9.24 -16.75
N ILE A 552 7.32 8.82 -16.58
CA ILE A 552 6.37 9.40 -15.63
C ILE A 552 5.96 8.31 -14.67
N VAL A 553 6.26 8.48 -13.39
CA VAL A 553 5.96 7.54 -12.32
C VAL A 553 4.78 8.06 -11.52
N PRO A 554 3.55 7.58 -11.76
CA PRO A 554 2.39 7.93 -10.95
C PRO A 554 2.43 7.23 -9.59
N PHE A 555 2.10 7.94 -8.53
CA PHE A 555 1.76 7.36 -7.24
C PHE A 555 0.25 7.23 -7.08
N ARG A 556 -0.18 6.34 -6.19
CA ARG A 556 -1.60 6.02 -6.03
C ARG A 556 -2.46 7.20 -5.56
N ASN A 557 -1.86 8.19 -4.89
CA ASN A 557 -2.50 9.43 -4.44
C ASN A 557 -2.63 10.52 -5.53
N GLY A 558 -2.12 10.26 -6.75
CA GLY A 558 -2.12 11.21 -7.87
C GLY A 558 -0.87 12.09 -7.95
N ASP A 559 0.03 12.01 -6.99
CA ASP A 559 1.37 12.57 -7.10
C ASP A 559 2.16 11.84 -8.19
N PHE A 560 3.23 12.44 -8.68
CA PHE A 560 4.08 11.81 -9.69
C PHE A 560 5.50 12.36 -9.67
N VAL A 561 6.43 11.57 -10.22
CA VAL A 561 7.82 11.98 -10.45
C VAL A 561 8.18 11.76 -11.91
N THR A 562 8.91 12.71 -12.47
CA THR A 562 9.54 12.66 -13.80
C THR A 562 11.02 13.05 -13.67
N PRO A 563 11.85 12.95 -14.73
CA PRO A 563 13.23 13.45 -14.68
C PRO A 563 13.37 14.95 -14.43
N THR A 564 12.30 15.73 -14.63
CA THR A 564 12.32 17.21 -14.55
C THR A 564 11.45 17.75 -13.44
N VAL A 565 10.34 17.08 -13.13
CA VAL A 565 9.32 17.58 -12.20
C VAL A 565 8.88 16.49 -11.23
N SER A 566 8.80 16.84 -9.95
CA SER A 566 8.14 16.05 -8.90
C SER A 566 6.91 16.80 -8.40
N SER A 567 5.73 16.18 -8.54
CA SER A 567 4.47 16.67 -7.94
C SER A 567 4.25 15.96 -6.62
N ILE A 568 4.19 16.70 -5.52
CA ILE A 568 4.13 16.13 -4.18
C ILE A 568 3.15 16.97 -3.34
N LYS A 569 2.05 16.37 -2.90
CA LYS A 569 1.05 16.98 -2.02
C LYS A 569 0.56 18.36 -2.53
N GLY A 570 0.42 18.49 -3.86
CA GLY A 570 -0.08 19.71 -4.51
C GLY A 570 0.96 20.79 -4.75
N LYS A 571 2.24 20.55 -4.43
CA LYS A 571 3.39 21.40 -4.77
C LYS A 571 4.20 20.77 -5.90
N TYR A 572 4.90 21.60 -6.65
CA TYR A 572 5.77 21.14 -7.73
C TYR A 572 7.21 21.50 -7.43
N TYR A 573 8.10 20.57 -7.71
CA TYR A 573 9.53 20.71 -7.45
C TYR A 573 10.32 20.38 -8.73
N ASP A 574 11.40 21.09 -8.96
CA ASP A 574 12.42 20.60 -9.88
C ASP A 574 13.02 19.30 -9.31
N THR A 575 12.95 18.22 -10.07
CA THR A 575 13.35 16.88 -9.56
C THR A 575 14.83 16.77 -9.24
N LYS A 576 15.69 17.62 -9.86
CA LYS A 576 17.14 17.57 -9.67
C LYS A 576 17.60 18.42 -8.49
N THR A 577 16.98 19.60 -8.30
CA THR A 577 17.42 20.56 -7.27
C THR A 577 16.57 20.53 -6.01
N GLY A 578 15.31 20.06 -6.08
CA GLY A 578 14.35 20.15 -4.99
C GLY A 578 13.72 21.55 -4.82
N ASP A 579 14.03 22.49 -5.72
CA ASP A 579 13.46 23.83 -5.65
C ASP A 579 11.97 23.81 -6.02
N ILE A 580 11.17 24.60 -5.31
CA ILE A 580 9.75 24.77 -5.64
C ILE A 580 9.62 25.55 -6.94
N ILE A 581 8.80 25.03 -7.86
CA ILE A 581 8.49 25.65 -9.14
C ILE A 581 6.98 25.89 -9.29
N GLU A 582 6.59 26.82 -10.14
CA GLU A 582 5.19 27.07 -10.46
C GLU A 582 4.66 26.10 -11.51
N GLU A 583 3.34 25.84 -11.48
CA GLU A 583 2.68 24.99 -12.47
C GLU A 583 2.83 25.59 -13.87
N ASN A 584 3.26 24.79 -14.81
CA ASN A 584 3.40 25.12 -16.22
C ASN A 584 2.68 24.09 -17.11
N GLU A 585 2.74 24.25 -18.43
CA GLU A 585 2.05 23.37 -19.38
C GLU A 585 2.55 21.92 -19.32
N GLU A 586 3.84 21.69 -19.08
CA GLU A 586 4.44 20.36 -18.92
C GLU A 586 3.85 19.65 -17.71
N ILE A 587 3.78 20.35 -16.58
CA ILE A 587 3.20 19.83 -15.32
C ILE A 587 1.71 19.51 -15.49
N ALA A 588 0.96 20.42 -16.12
CA ALA A 588 -0.47 20.22 -16.37
C ALA A 588 -0.73 18.99 -17.27
N ASN A 589 0.11 18.79 -18.30
CA ASN A 589 0.02 17.62 -19.18
C ASN A 589 0.40 16.33 -18.45
N ALA A 590 1.47 16.32 -17.65
CA ALA A 590 1.88 15.17 -16.85
C ALA A 590 0.78 14.77 -15.87
N LYS A 591 0.20 15.72 -15.15
CA LYS A 591 -0.91 15.52 -14.21
C LYS A 591 -2.13 14.88 -14.89
N LYS A 592 -2.53 15.41 -16.05
CA LYS A 592 -3.64 14.85 -16.84
C LYS A 592 -3.35 13.40 -17.28
N ASN A 593 -2.11 13.11 -17.69
CA ASN A 593 -1.70 11.76 -18.05
C ASN A 593 -1.79 10.81 -16.85
N VAL A 594 -1.28 11.22 -15.69
CA VAL A 594 -1.33 10.45 -14.43
C VAL A 594 -2.77 10.15 -14.03
N GLU A 595 -3.65 11.17 -14.00
CA GLU A 595 -5.06 11.01 -13.69
C GLU A 595 -5.73 10.01 -14.65
N MET A 596 -5.44 10.11 -15.95
CA MET A 596 -6.00 9.22 -16.97
C MET A 596 -5.53 7.78 -16.77
N ARG A 597 -4.22 7.56 -16.56
CA ARG A 597 -3.63 6.23 -16.35
C ARG A 597 -4.27 5.53 -15.14
N LEU A 598 -4.34 6.24 -14.01
CA LEU A 598 -4.90 5.70 -12.78
C LEU A 598 -6.40 5.39 -12.95
N ASN A 599 -7.18 6.30 -13.53
CA ASN A 599 -8.62 6.13 -13.74
C ASN A 599 -8.95 4.97 -14.68
N LEU A 600 -8.20 4.81 -15.78
CA LEU A 600 -8.42 3.73 -16.73
C LEU A 600 -8.04 2.37 -16.14
N SER A 601 -6.93 2.29 -15.38
CA SER A 601 -6.58 1.08 -14.64
C SER A 601 -7.65 0.72 -13.61
N ASP A 602 -8.17 1.70 -12.88
CA ASP A 602 -9.27 1.49 -11.92
C ASP A 602 -10.55 0.98 -12.60
N LYS A 603 -10.89 1.50 -13.78
CA LYS A 603 -12.02 0.98 -14.59
C LYS A 603 -11.81 -0.50 -14.95
N VAL A 604 -10.60 -0.87 -15.38
CA VAL A 604 -10.28 -2.26 -15.73
C VAL A 604 -10.48 -3.17 -14.52
N VAL A 605 -9.88 -2.83 -13.38
CA VAL A 605 -9.88 -3.67 -12.19
C VAL A 605 -11.27 -3.71 -11.53
N ASN A 606 -11.91 -2.56 -11.32
CA ASN A 606 -13.23 -2.49 -10.67
C ASN A 606 -14.36 -3.05 -11.53
N GLY A 607 -14.25 -2.89 -12.86
CA GLY A 607 -15.23 -3.39 -13.84
C GLY A 607 -15.00 -4.84 -14.24
N ASP A 608 -13.88 -5.47 -13.84
CA ASP A 608 -13.46 -6.78 -14.37
C ASP A 608 -13.49 -6.78 -15.91
N LEU A 609 -12.95 -5.69 -16.53
CA LEU A 609 -13.13 -5.48 -17.97
C LEU A 609 -12.37 -6.47 -18.83
N LEU A 610 -11.32 -7.11 -18.29
CA LEU A 610 -10.53 -8.10 -19.03
C LEU A 610 -11.35 -9.38 -19.35
N ARG A 611 -12.48 -9.63 -18.67
CA ARG A 611 -13.42 -10.69 -19.05
C ARG A 611 -14.04 -10.49 -20.44
N PHE A 612 -14.02 -9.25 -20.96
CA PHE A 612 -14.54 -8.90 -22.28
C PHE A 612 -13.45 -8.79 -23.36
N TYR A 613 -12.18 -9.00 -23.01
CA TYR A 613 -11.05 -8.80 -23.91
C TYR A 613 -10.01 -9.91 -23.78
N THR A 614 -9.80 -10.62 -24.87
CA THR A 614 -8.79 -11.68 -24.94
C THR A 614 -7.75 -11.33 -26.00
N PRO A 615 -6.47 -11.11 -25.60
CA PRO A 615 -5.38 -10.89 -26.56
C PRO A 615 -5.25 -12.08 -27.51
N LYS A 616 -4.79 -11.80 -28.73
CA LYS A 616 -4.59 -12.87 -29.72
C LYS A 616 -3.58 -13.91 -29.20
N GLY A 617 -4.02 -15.16 -29.16
CA GLY A 617 -3.20 -16.30 -28.72
C GLY A 617 -3.11 -16.47 -27.20
N PHE A 618 -3.79 -15.66 -26.42
CA PHE A 618 -3.95 -15.84 -24.98
C PHE A 618 -5.23 -16.64 -24.68
N LYS A 619 -5.17 -17.52 -23.69
CA LYS A 619 -6.32 -18.26 -23.17
C LYS A 619 -6.60 -17.78 -21.75
N PRO A 620 -7.81 -17.26 -21.44
CA PRO A 620 -8.18 -16.90 -20.08
C PRO A 620 -8.01 -18.07 -19.11
N ILE A 621 -7.58 -17.76 -17.89
CA ILE A 621 -7.39 -18.74 -16.82
C ILE A 621 -8.74 -19.08 -16.18
N ASP A 622 -8.96 -20.36 -15.93
CA ASP A 622 -10.01 -20.84 -15.03
C ASP A 622 -9.36 -21.13 -13.66
N PRO A 623 -9.67 -20.35 -12.61
CA PRO A 623 -9.09 -20.57 -11.28
C PRO A 623 -9.40 -21.95 -10.68
N THR A 624 -10.41 -22.66 -11.19
CA THR A 624 -10.78 -24.01 -10.72
C THR A 624 -9.81 -25.10 -11.20
N ASP A 625 -8.99 -24.80 -12.20
CA ASP A 625 -7.95 -25.72 -12.70
C ASP A 625 -6.73 -25.81 -11.74
N TYR A 626 -6.68 -24.99 -10.69
CA TYR A 626 -5.54 -24.87 -9.78
C TYR A 626 -5.91 -25.31 -8.37
N ASP A 627 -5.14 -26.24 -7.79
CA ASP A 627 -5.30 -26.66 -6.38
C ASP A 627 -3.94 -26.74 -5.69
N TYR A 628 -3.75 -25.89 -4.68
CA TYR A 628 -2.52 -25.81 -3.88
C TYR A 628 -2.52 -26.77 -2.66
N ASN A 629 -3.58 -27.57 -2.46
CA ASN A 629 -3.65 -28.53 -1.37
C ASN A 629 -3.10 -29.90 -1.75
N LEU A 630 -2.92 -30.17 -3.06
CA LEU A 630 -2.48 -31.49 -3.56
C LEU A 630 -0.97 -31.75 -3.36
N ASN A 631 -0.19 -30.75 -2.98
CA ASN A 631 1.26 -30.86 -2.80
C ASN A 631 1.66 -30.98 -1.30
N ALA A 632 0.74 -31.29 -0.41
CA ALA A 632 0.95 -31.39 1.05
C ALA A 632 1.13 -32.85 1.55
N GLU A 633 1.43 -33.84 0.66
CA GLU A 633 1.74 -35.23 1.01
C GLU A 633 3.23 -35.53 0.84
#